data_3b33baae67ab0d0814c309a56eff1ec0
#
_entry.id   3b33baae67ab0d0814c309a56eff1ec0
#
_cell.length_a   1.000
_cell.length_b   1.000
_cell.length_c   1.000
_cell.angle_alpha   90.00
_cell.angle_beta   90.00
_cell.angle_gamma   90.00
#
_symmetry.space_group_name_H-M   'P 1'
#
loop_
_entity.id
_entity.type
_entity.pdbx_description
1 polymer ?
#
loop_
_entity_poly.entity_id
_entity_poly.type
_entity_poly.pdbx_seq_one_letter_code
_entity_poly.pdbx_strand_id
1 'polypeptide(L)'
;MVKKLSVYLLVFSLTFSLSLFLNACVKKVLKEEAVKTEEEVLPEEEPRGELKEEPKVSQPLESEKDDKAAREAQLKEEELREQREREEAASREEAAKIEAQLREEFENTDVHFDFDKFSLTNKAREILAKKASWLQGHTGVKIKIEGHCDERGSNEYNMALGERRADSAMKYLVNAGVEASRVETISYGEEKPLDPGHNEDAWAKNRRAHFKIVSEIVSD
;
A
#
# COMPACT_ATOMS: atom_id res chain seq x y z
N MET A 1 -12.62 -25.17 -7.66
CA MET A 1 -13.07 -24.33 -6.52
C MET A 1 -12.46 -24.71 -5.17
N VAL A 2 -12.10 -25.96 -4.92
CA VAL A 2 -11.61 -26.43 -3.60
C VAL A 2 -10.18 -25.95 -3.23
N LYS A 3 -9.31 -25.68 -4.21
CA LYS A 3 -7.91 -25.26 -3.93
C LYS A 3 -7.76 -23.80 -3.46
N LYS A 4 -8.70 -22.90 -3.77
CA LYS A 4 -8.66 -21.49 -3.32
C LYS A 4 -9.15 -21.31 -1.88
N LEU A 5 -10.04 -22.18 -1.41
CA LEU A 5 -10.56 -22.14 -0.05
C LEU A 5 -9.49 -22.53 1.00
N SER A 6 -8.57 -23.44 0.62
CA SER A 6 -7.49 -23.93 1.51
C SER A 6 -6.43 -22.87 1.81
N VAL A 7 -6.17 -21.93 0.87
CA VAL A 7 -5.18 -20.87 1.07
C VAL A 7 -5.73 -19.78 2.00
N TYR A 8 -7.02 -19.45 1.91
CA TYR A 8 -7.65 -18.47 2.83
C TYR A 8 -7.74 -18.98 4.26
N LEU A 9 -7.94 -20.29 4.47
CA LEU A 9 -7.96 -20.91 5.80
C LEU A 9 -6.58 -20.92 6.46
N LEU A 10 -5.49 -21.06 5.69
CA LEU A 10 -4.12 -21.01 6.19
C LEU A 10 -3.67 -19.59 6.56
N VAL A 11 -4.07 -18.58 5.80
CA VAL A 11 -3.75 -17.18 6.09
C VAL A 11 -4.52 -16.69 7.32
N PHE A 12 -5.79 -17.11 7.48
CA PHE A 12 -6.60 -16.74 8.66
C PHE A 12 -6.11 -17.39 9.97
N SER A 13 -5.57 -18.61 9.90
CA SER A 13 -4.97 -19.32 11.04
C SER A 13 -3.65 -18.67 11.49
N LEU A 14 -2.86 -18.10 10.59
CA LEU A 14 -1.56 -17.49 10.91
C LEU A 14 -1.73 -16.10 11.58
N THR A 15 -2.76 -15.34 11.19
CA THR A 15 -3.04 -14.00 11.79
C THR A 15 -3.67 -14.09 13.18
N PHE A 16 -4.43 -15.15 13.47
CA PHE A 16 -5.06 -15.34 14.79
C PHE A 16 -4.04 -15.78 15.86
N SER A 17 -2.97 -16.49 15.48
CA SER A 17 -1.93 -16.94 16.42
C SER A 17 -1.00 -15.82 16.87
N LEU A 18 -0.85 -14.74 16.09
CA LEU A 18 0.04 -13.61 16.41
C LEU A 18 -0.59 -12.61 17.38
N SER A 19 -1.93 -12.60 17.52
CA SER A 19 -2.63 -11.66 18.40
C SER A 19 -2.64 -12.09 19.88
N LEU A 20 -2.24 -13.31 20.20
CA LEU A 20 -2.27 -13.85 21.58
C LEU A 20 -0.97 -13.64 22.36
N PHE A 21 0.13 -13.23 21.72
CA PHE A 21 1.42 -13.03 22.40
C PHE A 21 1.72 -11.58 22.84
N LEU A 22 0.87 -10.61 22.52
CA LEU A 22 1.10 -9.20 22.83
C LEU A 22 0.45 -8.71 24.15
N ASN A 23 -0.22 -9.57 24.93
CA ASN A 23 -0.92 -9.16 26.16
C ASN A 23 -0.29 -9.64 27.48
N ALA A 24 0.94 -10.15 27.49
CA ALA A 24 1.55 -10.73 28.69
C ALA A 24 2.68 -9.92 29.35
N CYS A 25 3.02 -8.70 28.89
CA CYS A 25 4.16 -7.95 29.44
C CYS A 25 3.88 -6.52 29.92
N VAL A 26 2.66 -6.20 30.35
CA VAL A 26 2.39 -4.91 31.01
C VAL A 26 1.60 -5.14 32.30
N LYS A 27 2.29 -5.69 33.33
CA LYS A 27 1.85 -5.56 34.75
C LYS A 27 2.97 -6.00 35.68
N LYS A 28 3.96 -5.11 35.93
CA LYS A 28 4.73 -5.14 37.19
C LYS A 28 5.75 -4.00 37.23
N VAL A 29 5.30 -2.80 37.48
CA VAL A 29 6.03 -1.76 38.21
C VAL A 29 5.01 -0.73 38.67
N LEU A 30 4.59 -0.80 39.90
CA LEU A 30 4.10 0.31 40.72
C LEU A 30 3.67 -0.26 42.09
N LYS A 31 4.56 -0.05 43.05
CA LYS A 31 4.32 0.08 44.51
C LYS A 31 5.71 0.03 45.17
N GLU A 32 6.18 0.88 46.03
CA GLU A 32 5.57 1.89 46.90
C GLU A 32 6.74 2.66 47.52
N GLU A 33 6.68 3.96 47.53
CA GLU A 33 7.44 4.83 48.43
C GLU A 33 6.90 4.72 49.84
N ALA A 34 7.78 4.72 50.86
CA ALA A 34 7.55 5.39 52.12
C ALA A 34 8.82 5.41 52.99
N VAL A 35 9.44 6.54 53.00
CA VAL A 35 9.90 7.41 54.13
C VAL A 35 9.94 6.79 55.54
N LYS A 36 11.15 6.87 56.18
CA LYS A 36 11.36 7.53 57.47
C LYS A 36 12.84 7.51 57.89
N THR A 37 13.35 8.63 57.98
CA THR A 37 14.18 9.46 58.87
C THR A 37 14.64 8.90 60.23
N GLU A 38 15.83 9.44 60.60
CA GLU A 38 16.40 9.69 61.94
C GLU A 38 17.20 8.52 62.57
N GLU A 39 18.33 8.65 63.20
CA GLU A 39 19.20 9.72 63.64
C GLU A 39 20.40 9.06 64.38
N GLU A 40 21.58 9.53 64.16
CA GLU A 40 22.62 9.98 65.09
C GLU A 40 23.46 8.96 65.91
N VAL A 41 24.74 9.34 65.95
CA VAL A 41 25.79 9.19 66.98
C VAL A 41 26.98 8.31 66.69
N LEU A 42 28.09 8.95 66.33
CA LEU A 42 29.50 8.61 66.57
C LEU A 42 29.81 8.66 68.06
N PRO A 43 30.92 8.17 68.66
CA PRO A 43 32.30 8.22 68.11
C PRO A 43 33.29 7.09 68.54
N GLU A 44 34.51 7.16 67.96
CA GLU A 44 35.86 6.82 68.52
C GLU A 44 36.17 5.33 68.82
N GLU A 45 37.30 4.76 68.46
CA GLU A 45 38.72 5.12 68.40
C GLU A 45 39.55 4.02 67.70
N GLU A 46 40.62 4.41 67.05
CA GLU A 46 41.69 3.51 66.59
C GLU A 46 42.51 2.92 67.78
N PRO A 47 43.27 1.82 67.58
CA PRO A 47 44.60 1.98 67.01
C PRO A 47 45.25 0.81 66.23
N ARG A 48 46.07 1.18 65.30
CA ARG A 48 47.37 0.68 64.86
C ARG A 48 47.70 -0.82 64.93
N GLY A 49 48.09 -1.32 63.76
CA GLY A 49 48.92 -2.54 63.72
C GLY A 49 49.10 -3.13 62.33
N GLU A 50 50.17 -2.72 61.68
CA GLU A 50 51.20 -3.49 60.97
C GLU A 50 50.92 -4.10 59.59
N LEU A 51 51.74 -3.66 58.71
CA LEU A 51 52.09 -4.18 57.36
C LEU A 51 52.17 -5.70 57.25
N LYS A 52 51.53 -6.24 56.18
CA LYS A 52 52.18 -7.28 55.35
C LYS A 52 51.58 -7.31 53.96
N GLU A 53 52.42 -7.02 53.02
CA GLU A 53 52.62 -7.56 51.65
C GLU A 53 51.46 -8.14 50.88
N GLU A 54 51.32 -7.57 49.67
CA GLU A 54 50.63 -8.08 48.49
C GLU A 54 50.87 -9.55 48.20
N PRO A 55 49.89 -10.16 47.50
CA PRO A 55 50.23 -10.57 46.16
C PRO A 55 49.20 -10.29 45.09
N LYS A 56 49.75 -9.67 44.05
CA LYS A 56 49.45 -9.94 42.64
C LYS A 56 48.01 -10.09 42.17
N VAL A 57 47.59 -9.01 41.62
CA VAL A 57 46.82 -8.88 40.39
C VAL A 57 47.00 -10.09 39.47
N SER A 58 45.89 -10.78 39.22
CA SER A 58 45.71 -11.59 38.04
C SER A 58 44.20 -11.65 37.71
N GLN A 59 43.68 -10.57 37.15
CA GLN A 59 42.47 -10.59 36.34
C GLN A 59 42.55 -9.50 35.27
N PRO A 60 42.99 -9.86 34.04
CA PRO A 60 42.52 -9.17 32.84
C PRO A 60 42.01 -10.12 31.75
N LEU A 61 41.70 -11.37 32.00
CA LEU A 61 41.32 -12.31 30.93
C LEU A 61 39.80 -12.51 30.77
N GLU A 62 38.97 -12.12 31.72
CA GLU A 62 37.52 -12.24 31.60
C GLU A 62 36.87 -11.01 30.92
N SER A 63 37.39 -9.80 31.13
CA SER A 63 36.85 -8.58 30.52
C SER A 63 37.02 -8.53 28.99
N GLU A 64 38.10 -9.05 28.43
CA GLU A 64 38.35 -9.07 26.99
C GLU A 64 37.44 -10.06 26.23
N LYS A 65 37.00 -11.11 26.90
CA LYS A 65 36.06 -12.09 26.32
C LYS A 65 34.65 -11.53 26.27
N ASP A 66 34.21 -10.84 27.30
CA ASP A 66 32.88 -10.22 27.40
C ASP A 66 32.79 -9.03 26.42
N ASP A 67 33.83 -8.23 26.28
CA ASP A 67 33.90 -7.13 25.30
C ASP A 67 33.88 -7.65 23.85
N LYS A 68 34.53 -8.79 23.58
CA LYS A 68 34.49 -9.42 22.25
C LYS A 68 33.09 -9.99 21.91
N ALA A 69 32.49 -10.67 22.87
CA ALA A 69 31.14 -11.21 22.70
C ALA A 69 30.10 -10.09 22.50
N ALA A 70 30.23 -8.99 23.23
CA ALA A 70 29.37 -7.81 23.06
C ALA A 70 29.52 -7.18 21.66
N ARG A 71 30.75 -7.06 21.15
CA ARG A 71 31.02 -6.54 19.79
C ARG A 71 30.47 -7.46 18.71
N GLU A 72 30.65 -8.78 18.85
CA GLU A 72 30.07 -9.74 17.90
C GLU A 72 28.55 -9.71 17.90
N ALA A 73 27.92 -9.53 19.06
CA ALA A 73 26.47 -9.36 19.18
C ALA A 73 25.98 -8.07 18.48
N GLN A 74 26.71 -6.95 18.67
CA GLN A 74 26.38 -5.68 18.02
C GLN A 74 26.52 -5.76 16.49
N LEU A 75 27.60 -6.35 15.99
CA LEU A 75 27.80 -6.56 14.54
C LEU A 75 26.69 -7.40 13.93
N LYS A 76 26.31 -8.48 14.62
CA LYS A 76 25.22 -9.34 14.16
C LYS A 76 23.86 -8.65 14.19
N GLU A 77 23.62 -7.78 15.17
CA GLU A 77 22.39 -6.98 15.22
C GLU A 77 22.36 -5.93 14.10
N GLU A 78 23.51 -5.30 13.81
CA GLU A 78 23.65 -4.34 12.72
C GLU A 78 23.45 -5.01 11.35
N GLU A 79 24.07 -6.18 11.11
CA GLU A 79 23.84 -6.98 9.89
C GLU A 79 22.38 -7.37 9.72
N LEU A 80 21.70 -7.79 10.79
CA LEU A 80 20.29 -8.15 10.77
C LEU A 80 19.40 -6.94 10.50
N ARG A 81 19.76 -5.76 11.02
CA ARG A 81 19.04 -4.52 10.74
C ARG A 81 19.20 -4.11 9.29
N GLU A 82 20.44 -4.13 8.76
CA GLU A 82 20.68 -3.84 7.35
C GLU A 82 19.95 -4.83 6.41
N GLN A 83 19.91 -6.11 6.78
CA GLN A 83 19.19 -7.10 5.99
C GLN A 83 17.68 -6.79 5.96
N ARG A 84 17.08 -6.46 7.10
CA ARG A 84 15.65 -6.06 7.16
C ARG A 84 15.38 -4.80 6.34
N GLU A 85 16.24 -3.80 6.44
CA GLU A 85 16.10 -2.55 5.67
C GLU A 85 16.17 -2.83 4.15
N ARG A 86 17.05 -3.73 3.72
CA ARG A 86 17.15 -4.17 2.31
C ARG A 86 15.92 -4.95 1.86
N GLU A 87 15.42 -5.86 2.69
CA GLU A 87 14.20 -6.64 2.41
C GLU A 87 12.96 -5.72 2.33
N GLU A 88 12.83 -4.76 3.24
CA GLU A 88 11.76 -3.76 3.20
C GLU A 88 11.86 -2.85 1.97
N ALA A 89 13.07 -2.40 1.62
CA ALA A 89 13.28 -1.58 0.43
C ALA A 89 12.92 -2.35 -0.85
N ALA A 90 13.34 -3.61 -0.97
CA ALA A 90 12.99 -4.48 -2.09
C ALA A 90 11.47 -4.73 -2.18
N SER A 91 10.82 -4.95 -1.04
CA SER A 91 9.36 -5.14 -0.98
C SER A 91 8.60 -3.87 -1.39
N ARG A 92 9.08 -2.69 -0.97
CA ARG A 92 8.48 -1.40 -1.37
C ARG A 92 8.66 -1.14 -2.87
N GLU A 93 9.84 -1.46 -3.42
CA GLU A 93 10.10 -1.32 -4.85
C GLU A 93 9.19 -2.24 -5.68
N GLU A 94 9.03 -3.49 -5.27
CA GLU A 94 8.14 -4.44 -5.94
C GLU A 94 6.66 -3.99 -5.86
N ALA A 95 6.21 -3.53 -4.69
CA ALA A 95 4.87 -2.98 -4.52
C ALA A 95 4.63 -1.76 -5.42
N ALA A 96 5.62 -0.87 -5.54
CA ALA A 96 5.53 0.29 -6.42
C ALA A 96 5.46 -0.10 -7.91
N LYS A 97 6.18 -1.15 -8.32
CA LYS A 97 6.10 -1.68 -9.69
C LYS A 97 4.72 -2.27 -10.00
N ILE A 98 4.18 -3.06 -9.07
CA ILE A 98 2.83 -3.64 -9.21
C ILE A 98 1.78 -2.52 -9.31
N GLU A 99 1.89 -1.51 -8.46
CA GLU A 99 0.98 -0.36 -8.49
C GLU A 99 1.07 0.42 -9.81
N ALA A 100 2.28 0.65 -10.31
CA ALA A 100 2.48 1.29 -11.61
C ALA A 100 1.86 0.48 -12.76
N GLN A 101 1.97 -0.84 -12.74
CA GLN A 101 1.35 -1.72 -13.73
C GLN A 101 -0.19 -1.70 -13.65
N LEU A 102 -0.76 -1.72 -12.44
CA LEU A 102 -2.21 -1.62 -12.26
C LEU A 102 -2.76 -0.29 -12.74
N ARG A 103 -2.02 0.80 -12.53
CA ARG A 103 -2.36 2.13 -13.01
C ARG A 103 -2.31 2.19 -14.54
N GLU A 104 -1.28 1.62 -15.15
CA GLU A 104 -1.15 1.52 -16.60
C GLU A 104 -2.28 0.66 -17.20
N GLU A 105 -2.59 -0.50 -16.61
CA GLU A 105 -3.73 -1.33 -17.01
C GLU A 105 -5.05 -0.57 -16.88
N PHE A 106 -5.23 0.21 -15.81
CA PHE A 106 -6.40 1.04 -15.62
C PHE A 106 -6.58 2.06 -16.76
N GLU A 107 -5.55 2.77 -17.17
CA GLU A 107 -5.64 3.77 -18.23
C GLU A 107 -5.76 3.12 -19.62
N ASN A 108 -4.99 2.06 -19.90
CA ASN A 108 -4.92 1.44 -21.23
C ASN A 108 -6.07 0.48 -21.54
N THR A 109 -6.91 0.14 -20.56
CA THR A 109 -8.06 -0.74 -20.80
C THR A 109 -9.31 0.07 -21.09
N ASP A 110 -9.68 0.18 -22.37
CA ASP A 110 -10.87 0.89 -22.82
C ASP A 110 -12.15 0.07 -22.67
N VAL A 111 -13.27 0.77 -22.53
CA VAL A 111 -14.62 0.20 -22.60
C VAL A 111 -15.18 0.43 -23.99
N HIS A 112 -15.45 -0.66 -24.72
CA HIS A 112 -15.95 -0.60 -26.10
C HIS A 112 -17.48 -0.74 -26.19
N PHE A 113 -18.03 -0.14 -27.24
CA PHE A 113 -19.46 -0.10 -27.51
C PHE A 113 -19.79 -0.65 -28.90
N ASP A 114 -21.00 -1.20 -29.04
CA ASP A 114 -21.56 -1.56 -30.33
C ASP A 114 -21.81 -0.30 -31.19
N PHE A 115 -21.97 -0.51 -32.46
CA PHE A 115 -22.31 0.55 -33.40
C PHE A 115 -23.63 1.24 -32.98
N ASP A 116 -23.57 2.56 -32.98
CA ASP A 116 -24.70 3.45 -32.61
C ASP A 116 -25.31 3.18 -31.23
N LYS A 117 -24.54 2.58 -30.31
CA LYS A 117 -24.99 2.31 -28.94
C LYS A 117 -24.09 2.98 -27.90
N PHE A 118 -24.72 3.29 -26.77
CA PHE A 118 -24.06 3.73 -25.51
C PHE A 118 -24.38 2.78 -24.34
N SER A 119 -25.15 1.71 -24.59
CA SER A 119 -25.42 0.68 -23.58
C SER A 119 -24.19 -0.18 -23.32
N LEU A 120 -23.91 -0.47 -22.05
CA LEU A 120 -22.80 -1.30 -21.64
C LEU A 120 -23.03 -2.78 -21.97
N THR A 121 -22.09 -3.38 -22.68
CA THR A 121 -22.03 -4.83 -22.90
C THR A 121 -21.64 -5.55 -21.60
N ASN A 122 -21.75 -6.88 -21.54
CA ASN A 122 -21.28 -7.66 -20.39
C ASN A 122 -19.76 -7.48 -20.18
N LYS A 123 -18.98 -7.50 -21.26
CA LYS A 123 -17.54 -7.26 -21.20
C LYS A 123 -17.20 -5.85 -20.67
N ALA A 124 -17.95 -4.84 -21.13
CA ALA A 124 -17.81 -3.48 -20.62
C ALA A 124 -18.06 -3.39 -19.11
N ARG A 125 -19.08 -4.08 -18.60
CA ARG A 125 -19.38 -4.12 -17.16
C ARG A 125 -18.31 -4.83 -16.35
N GLU A 126 -17.72 -5.90 -16.87
CA GLU A 126 -16.61 -6.59 -16.23
C GLU A 126 -15.36 -5.69 -16.10
N ILE A 127 -15.04 -4.94 -17.16
CA ILE A 127 -13.96 -3.95 -17.15
C ILE A 127 -14.25 -2.86 -16.12
N LEU A 128 -15.46 -2.29 -16.16
CA LEU A 128 -15.85 -1.23 -15.23
C LEU A 128 -15.88 -1.70 -13.77
N ALA A 129 -16.25 -2.96 -13.51
CA ALA A 129 -16.20 -3.53 -12.16
C ALA A 129 -14.77 -3.58 -11.61
N LYS A 130 -13.79 -3.97 -12.45
CA LYS A 130 -12.36 -3.93 -12.06
C LYS A 130 -11.90 -2.51 -11.80
N LYS A 131 -12.25 -1.55 -12.68
CA LYS A 131 -11.93 -0.13 -12.50
C LYS A 131 -12.54 0.45 -11.23
N ALA A 132 -13.80 0.13 -10.93
CA ALA A 132 -14.47 0.55 -9.71
C ALA A 132 -13.75 0.02 -8.45
N SER A 133 -13.36 -1.27 -8.45
CA SER A 133 -12.63 -1.87 -7.35
C SER A 133 -11.27 -1.19 -7.12
N TRP A 134 -10.54 -0.88 -8.20
CA TRP A 134 -9.28 -0.15 -8.10
C TRP A 134 -9.49 1.27 -7.54
N LEU A 135 -10.49 2.02 -8.05
CA LEU A 135 -10.81 3.37 -7.56
C LEU A 135 -11.26 3.40 -6.09
N GLN A 136 -11.89 2.34 -5.60
CA GLN A 136 -12.27 2.20 -4.19
C GLN A 136 -11.05 2.04 -3.28
N GLY A 137 -10.00 1.35 -3.76
CA GLY A 137 -8.70 1.26 -3.08
C GLY A 137 -7.88 2.57 -3.12
N HIS A 138 -8.16 3.45 -4.10
CA HIS A 138 -7.40 4.68 -4.37
C HIS A 138 -8.32 5.91 -4.23
N THR A 139 -8.73 6.21 -2.99
CA THR A 139 -9.76 7.25 -2.70
C THR A 139 -9.35 8.66 -3.10
N GLY A 140 -8.05 8.97 -3.17
CA GLY A 140 -7.51 10.26 -3.62
C GLY A 140 -7.49 10.46 -5.13
N VAL A 141 -7.70 9.40 -5.92
CA VAL A 141 -7.58 9.48 -7.39
C VAL A 141 -8.84 10.05 -8.01
N LYS A 142 -8.65 11.06 -8.89
CA LYS A 142 -9.69 11.61 -9.77
C LYS A 142 -9.43 11.18 -11.20
N ILE A 143 -10.48 10.85 -11.92
CA ILE A 143 -10.42 10.37 -13.30
C ILE A 143 -11.27 11.22 -14.24
N LYS A 144 -10.89 11.19 -15.51
CA LYS A 144 -11.65 11.72 -16.62
C LYS A 144 -12.01 10.56 -17.56
N ILE A 145 -13.28 10.48 -17.96
CA ILE A 145 -13.78 9.51 -18.94
C ILE A 145 -13.99 10.24 -20.26
N GLU A 146 -13.25 9.83 -21.28
CA GLU A 146 -13.30 10.40 -22.62
C GLU A 146 -14.14 9.51 -23.52
N GLY A 147 -15.27 10.04 -24.05
CA GLY A 147 -16.16 9.32 -24.94
C GLY A 147 -15.79 9.55 -26.40
N HIS A 148 -15.70 8.45 -27.16
CA HIS A 148 -15.28 8.46 -28.56
C HIS A 148 -16.26 7.68 -29.45
N CYS A 149 -16.30 8.07 -30.71
CA CYS A 149 -17.10 7.45 -31.77
C CYS A 149 -16.20 7.06 -32.95
N ASP A 150 -16.74 6.22 -33.83
CA ASP A 150 -16.21 6.07 -35.19
C ASP A 150 -16.66 7.25 -36.07
N GLU A 151 -16.11 7.36 -37.26
CA GLU A 151 -16.30 8.49 -38.19
C GLU A 151 -17.67 8.54 -38.88
N ARG A 152 -18.56 7.55 -38.65
CA ARG A 152 -19.86 7.46 -39.30
C ARG A 152 -20.89 8.34 -38.59
N GLY A 153 -21.49 9.26 -39.31
CA GLY A 153 -22.48 10.21 -38.81
C GLY A 153 -22.07 11.66 -38.98
N SER A 154 -22.81 12.57 -38.32
CA SER A 154 -22.34 13.96 -38.23
C SER A 154 -21.55 14.18 -36.96
N ASN A 155 -20.66 15.20 -36.97
CA ASN A 155 -19.85 15.56 -35.80
C ASN A 155 -20.73 15.85 -34.57
N GLU A 156 -21.82 16.61 -34.74
CA GLU A 156 -22.74 16.92 -33.63
C GLU A 156 -23.39 15.67 -33.05
N TYR A 157 -23.79 14.72 -33.91
CA TYR A 157 -24.33 13.44 -33.47
C TYR A 157 -23.29 12.65 -32.68
N ASN A 158 -22.07 12.54 -33.23
CA ASN A 158 -20.97 11.79 -32.62
C ASN A 158 -20.52 12.44 -31.29
N MET A 159 -20.51 13.77 -31.19
CA MET A 159 -20.27 14.46 -29.91
C MET A 159 -21.31 14.08 -28.86
N ALA A 160 -22.60 14.10 -29.20
CA ALA A 160 -23.67 13.69 -28.26
C ALA A 160 -23.61 12.20 -27.93
N LEU A 161 -23.24 11.31 -28.88
CA LEU A 161 -23.11 9.88 -28.65
C LEU A 161 -21.90 9.57 -27.74
N GLY A 162 -20.78 10.26 -27.97
CA GLY A 162 -19.59 10.14 -27.13
C GLY A 162 -19.87 10.56 -25.68
N GLU A 163 -20.62 11.65 -25.47
CA GLU A 163 -21.06 12.07 -24.14
C GLU A 163 -21.91 10.99 -23.44
N ARG A 164 -22.89 10.42 -24.14
CA ARG A 164 -23.74 9.33 -23.60
C ARG A 164 -22.93 8.09 -23.24
N ARG A 165 -21.86 7.77 -23.97
CA ARG A 165 -20.95 6.66 -23.69
C ARG A 165 -20.15 6.92 -22.42
N ALA A 166 -19.54 8.11 -22.30
CA ALA A 166 -18.81 8.52 -21.09
C ALA A 166 -19.73 8.52 -19.86
N ASP A 167 -20.94 9.06 -19.99
CA ASP A 167 -21.95 9.08 -18.95
C ASP A 167 -22.42 7.69 -18.52
N SER A 168 -22.54 6.75 -19.46
CA SER A 168 -22.91 5.37 -19.15
C SER A 168 -21.85 4.68 -18.29
N ALA A 169 -20.57 4.93 -18.60
CA ALA A 169 -19.45 4.43 -17.82
C ALA A 169 -19.37 5.12 -16.44
N MET A 170 -19.53 6.44 -16.37
CA MET A 170 -19.59 7.20 -15.10
C MET A 170 -20.73 6.69 -14.21
N LYS A 171 -21.95 6.56 -14.73
CA LYS A 171 -23.09 6.05 -13.96
C LYS A 171 -22.84 4.66 -13.38
N TYR A 172 -22.17 3.80 -14.14
CA TYR A 172 -21.80 2.48 -13.63
C TYR A 172 -20.83 2.58 -12.45
N LEU A 173 -19.75 3.40 -12.57
CA LEU A 173 -18.77 3.58 -11.50
C LEU A 173 -19.40 4.17 -10.24
N VAL A 174 -20.28 5.17 -10.39
CA VAL A 174 -21.00 5.80 -9.26
C VAL A 174 -21.92 4.79 -8.58
N ASN A 175 -22.67 4.00 -9.35
CA ASN A 175 -23.51 2.92 -8.81
C ASN A 175 -22.70 1.82 -8.12
N ALA A 176 -21.45 1.63 -8.53
CA ALA A 176 -20.51 0.71 -7.90
C ALA A 176 -19.81 1.32 -6.65
N GLY A 177 -20.16 2.56 -6.24
CA GLY A 177 -19.67 3.18 -5.01
C GLY A 177 -18.50 4.17 -5.19
N VAL A 178 -18.15 4.53 -6.42
CA VAL A 178 -17.18 5.62 -6.66
C VAL A 178 -17.88 6.97 -6.50
N GLU A 179 -17.27 7.91 -5.77
CA GLU A 179 -17.84 9.24 -5.58
C GLU A 179 -17.93 10.00 -6.90
N ALA A 180 -19.10 10.60 -7.20
CA ALA A 180 -19.33 11.34 -8.45
C ALA A 180 -18.38 12.52 -8.63
N SER A 181 -17.95 13.17 -7.54
CA SER A 181 -16.99 14.28 -7.54
C SER A 181 -15.58 13.91 -8.03
N ARG A 182 -15.30 12.62 -8.13
CA ARG A 182 -14.03 12.06 -8.59
C ARG A 182 -14.02 11.69 -10.07
N VAL A 183 -15.17 11.81 -10.75
CA VAL A 183 -15.32 11.37 -12.13
C VAL A 183 -15.81 12.54 -12.98
N GLU A 184 -14.98 12.95 -13.94
CA GLU A 184 -15.32 13.91 -14.97
C GLU A 184 -15.59 13.20 -16.28
N THR A 185 -16.51 13.71 -17.10
CA THR A 185 -16.78 13.20 -18.44
C THR A 185 -16.51 14.26 -19.50
N ILE A 186 -16.02 13.84 -20.66
CA ILE A 186 -15.84 14.68 -21.84
C ILE A 186 -16.09 13.84 -23.10
N SER A 187 -16.69 14.42 -24.12
CA SER A 187 -16.79 13.81 -25.44
C SER A 187 -15.79 14.42 -26.42
N TYR A 188 -15.18 13.59 -27.21
CA TYR A 188 -14.43 13.97 -28.38
C TYR A 188 -15.12 13.53 -29.69
N GLY A 189 -16.27 12.87 -29.58
CA GLY A 189 -16.94 12.35 -30.77
C GLY A 189 -15.98 11.53 -31.64
N GLU A 190 -15.87 11.88 -32.91
CA GLU A 190 -14.96 11.26 -33.88
C GLU A 190 -13.58 11.95 -34.00
N GLU A 191 -13.38 13.09 -33.31
CA GLU A 191 -12.22 13.97 -33.51
C GLU A 191 -10.88 13.38 -33.09
N LYS A 192 -10.92 12.35 -32.21
CA LYS A 192 -9.71 11.68 -31.71
C LYS A 192 -9.77 10.16 -31.93
N PRO A 193 -9.63 9.71 -33.18
CA PRO A 193 -9.62 8.28 -33.46
C PRO A 193 -8.37 7.62 -32.87
N LEU A 194 -8.55 6.41 -32.34
CA LEU A 194 -7.45 5.54 -31.91
C LEU A 194 -6.81 4.86 -33.14
N ASP A 195 -7.65 4.45 -34.08
CA ASP A 195 -7.24 3.85 -35.35
C ASP A 195 -7.84 4.67 -36.50
N PRO A 196 -7.00 5.29 -37.38
CA PRO A 196 -7.48 6.12 -38.47
C PRO A 196 -7.99 5.33 -39.68
N GLY A 197 -8.06 3.99 -39.61
CA GLY A 197 -8.57 3.15 -40.69
C GLY A 197 -10.06 3.31 -40.91
N HIS A 198 -10.52 3.11 -42.16
CA HIS A 198 -11.91 3.25 -42.60
C HIS A 198 -12.57 1.89 -42.76
N ASN A 199 -12.51 1.03 -41.77
CA ASN A 199 -13.06 -0.32 -41.75
C ASN A 199 -13.61 -0.68 -40.38
N GLU A 200 -14.36 -1.78 -40.30
CA GLU A 200 -15.05 -2.19 -39.05
C GLU A 200 -14.06 -2.46 -37.91
N ASP A 201 -12.85 -2.96 -38.18
CA ASP A 201 -11.85 -3.21 -37.15
C ASP A 201 -11.36 -1.90 -36.51
N ALA A 202 -11.10 -0.86 -37.34
CA ALA A 202 -10.73 0.47 -36.86
C ALA A 202 -11.91 1.14 -36.14
N TRP A 203 -13.11 1.07 -36.72
CA TRP A 203 -14.33 1.65 -36.12
C TRP A 203 -14.65 1.02 -34.77
N ALA A 204 -14.49 -0.30 -34.63
CA ALA A 204 -14.71 -0.99 -33.36
C ALA A 204 -13.75 -0.51 -32.24
N LYS A 205 -12.50 -0.21 -32.58
CA LYS A 205 -11.52 0.39 -31.66
C LYS A 205 -11.90 1.82 -31.27
N ASN A 206 -12.43 2.58 -32.24
CA ASN A 206 -12.78 3.99 -32.03
C ASN A 206 -14.03 4.14 -31.15
N ARG A 207 -14.99 3.21 -31.20
CA ARG A 207 -16.19 3.20 -30.35
C ARG A 207 -15.85 2.83 -28.92
N ARG A 208 -15.33 3.79 -28.14
CA ARG A 208 -14.83 3.52 -26.79
C ARG A 208 -15.11 4.63 -25.77
N ALA A 209 -15.02 4.28 -24.53
CA ALA A 209 -14.76 5.21 -23.44
C ALA A 209 -13.34 4.93 -22.91
N HIS A 210 -12.49 5.94 -22.94
CA HIS A 210 -11.12 5.93 -22.45
C HIS A 210 -11.05 6.57 -21.06
N PHE A 211 -10.13 6.11 -20.20
CA PHE A 211 -10.04 6.52 -18.81
C PHE A 211 -8.67 7.12 -18.53
N LYS A 212 -8.66 8.34 -18.03
CA LYS A 212 -7.46 9.07 -17.69
C LYS A 212 -7.43 9.44 -16.21
N ILE A 213 -6.33 9.21 -15.55
CA ILE A 213 -6.08 9.73 -14.20
C ILE A 213 -5.65 11.20 -14.35
N VAL A 214 -6.42 12.13 -13.73
CA VAL A 214 -6.16 13.57 -13.87
C VAL A 214 -5.52 14.20 -12.65
N SER A 215 -5.74 13.65 -11.47
CA SER A 215 -5.09 14.07 -10.23
C SER A 215 -5.12 12.97 -9.18
N GLU A 216 -4.16 13.01 -8.29
CA GLU A 216 -4.12 12.20 -7.08
C GLU A 216 -3.92 13.14 -5.90
N ILE A 217 -4.86 13.11 -4.96
CA ILE A 217 -4.71 13.83 -3.70
C ILE A 217 -3.95 12.89 -2.77
N VAL A 218 -2.65 13.14 -2.61
CA VAL A 218 -1.88 12.49 -1.56
C VAL A 218 -2.39 13.07 -0.24
N SER A 219 -3.14 12.29 0.52
CA SER A 219 -3.47 12.66 1.90
C SER A 219 -2.19 12.47 2.73
N ASP A 220 -1.64 13.57 3.21
CA ASP A 220 -0.57 13.62 4.22
C ASP A 220 -1.00 12.95 5.53
#